data_4a04132a017aa2dc95fd53969d0995b7
#
_entry.id   4a04132a017aa2dc95fd53969d0995b7
#
_cell.length_a   1.000
_cell.length_b   1.000
_cell.length_c   1.000
_cell.angle_alpha   90.00
_cell.angle_beta   90.00
_cell.angle_gamma   90.00
#
_symmetry.space_group_name_H-M   'P 1'
#
loop_
_entity.id
_entity.type
_entity.pdbx_description
1 polymer ?
#
loop_
_entity_poly.entity_id
_entity_poly.type
_entity_poly.pdbx_seq_one_letter_code
_entity_poly.pdbx_strand_id
1 'polypeptide(L)'
;MKVMALDLSTKSTGWSLYEDSKLINYGCITATDTNFLNRISKMTEKLKVVFDEQQPDTFIVEEVLLDDVKHNQQVFKALMYLQAAVAIELNKRNKKMEFFTASEWRKRCGIRTGRGVTRDIVKAADIKFVKDTYNIDANDDICDAICIGYAYTNGKSTTIVTEDGFEFK
;
A
#
# COMPACT_ATOMS: atom_id res chain seq x y z
N MET A 1 -4.86 4.85 17.72
CA MET A 1 -3.75 5.07 16.75
C MET A 1 -4.28 4.87 15.34
N LYS A 2 -4.10 5.89 14.49
CA LYS A 2 -4.55 5.85 13.09
C LYS A 2 -3.44 5.32 12.18
N VAL A 3 -3.74 4.27 11.43
CA VAL A 3 -2.83 3.63 10.48
C VAL A 3 -3.38 3.82 9.07
N MET A 4 -2.59 4.40 8.17
CA MET A 4 -2.93 4.50 6.76
C MET A 4 -2.14 3.46 5.96
N ALA A 5 -2.86 2.63 5.22
CA ALA A 5 -2.25 1.69 4.28
C ALA A 5 -2.36 2.22 2.84
N LEU A 6 -1.31 2.01 2.06
CA LEU A 6 -1.19 2.50 0.68
C LEU A 6 -0.79 1.36 -0.26
N ASP A 7 -1.59 1.13 -1.29
CA ASP A 7 -1.19 0.41 -2.50
C ASP A 7 -0.75 1.44 -3.55
N LEU A 8 0.56 1.72 -3.59
CA LEU A 8 1.12 2.80 -4.40
C LEU A 8 1.23 2.44 -5.87
N SER A 9 0.61 3.25 -6.72
CA SER A 9 0.79 3.23 -8.17
C SER A 9 0.84 4.66 -8.72
N THR A 10 1.58 4.87 -9.80
CA THR A 10 1.69 6.20 -10.41
C THR A 10 0.42 6.65 -11.11
N LYS A 11 -0.50 5.73 -11.41
CA LYS A 11 -1.77 6.01 -12.11
C LYS A 11 -2.98 6.00 -11.18
N SER A 12 -3.01 5.02 -10.27
CA SER A 12 -4.14 4.78 -9.39
C SER A 12 -3.61 4.20 -8.08
N THR A 13 -3.65 4.99 -7.02
CA THR A 13 -3.19 4.60 -5.67
C THR A 13 -4.39 4.38 -4.78
N GLY A 14 -4.56 3.16 -4.28
CA GLY A 14 -5.52 2.84 -3.25
C GLY A 14 -5.00 3.24 -1.87
N TRP A 15 -5.91 3.65 -1.00
CA TRP A 15 -5.58 3.92 0.40
C TRP A 15 -6.71 3.46 1.33
N SER A 16 -6.34 3.09 2.55
CA SER A 16 -7.28 2.79 3.62
C SER A 16 -6.78 3.36 4.94
N LEU A 17 -7.71 3.72 5.83
CA LEU A 17 -7.43 4.25 7.15
C LEU A 17 -8.06 3.37 8.22
N TYR A 18 -7.26 2.93 9.16
CA TYR A 18 -7.66 2.14 10.31
C TYR A 18 -7.47 2.92 11.60
N GLU A 19 -8.39 2.77 12.53
CA GLU A 19 -8.23 3.23 13.90
C GLU A 19 -8.58 2.10 14.86
N ASP A 20 -7.65 1.74 15.73
CA ASP A 20 -7.80 0.65 16.70
C ASP A 20 -8.35 -0.65 16.06
N SER A 21 -7.72 -1.04 14.95
CA SER A 21 -8.05 -2.22 14.12
C SER A 21 -9.41 -2.15 13.39
N LYS A 22 -10.08 -1.01 13.38
CA LYS A 22 -11.32 -0.80 12.63
C LYS A 22 -11.05 0.01 11.38
N LEU A 23 -11.53 -0.45 10.24
CA LEU A 23 -11.54 0.34 9.01
C LEU A 23 -12.49 1.52 9.18
N ILE A 24 -11.98 2.76 9.09
CA ILE A 24 -12.77 3.98 9.28
C ILE A 24 -12.95 4.80 8.00
N ASN A 25 -12.01 4.67 7.04
CA ASN A 25 -12.12 5.34 5.75
C ASN A 25 -11.25 4.64 4.70
N TYR A 26 -11.56 4.85 3.42
CA TYR A 26 -10.79 4.31 2.31
C TYR A 26 -11.08 5.09 1.03
N GLY A 27 -10.22 4.95 0.04
CA GLY A 27 -10.43 5.60 -1.25
C GLY A 27 -9.35 5.28 -2.28
N CYS A 28 -9.48 5.92 -3.43
CA CYS A 28 -8.53 5.80 -4.51
C CYS A 28 -8.21 7.18 -5.09
N ILE A 29 -6.95 7.39 -5.40
CA ILE A 29 -6.44 8.60 -6.04
C ILE A 29 -5.94 8.24 -7.42
N THR A 30 -6.32 9.02 -8.42
CA THR A 30 -5.84 8.84 -9.80
C THR A 30 -5.01 10.04 -10.25
N ALA A 31 -3.96 9.76 -11.02
CA ALA A 31 -3.15 10.77 -11.68
C ALA A 31 -2.91 10.37 -13.13
N THR A 32 -3.06 11.34 -14.03
CA THR A 32 -2.88 11.16 -15.48
C THR A 32 -1.82 12.13 -16.00
N ASP A 33 -0.84 11.60 -16.69
CA ASP A 33 0.15 12.34 -17.47
C ASP A 33 0.93 11.33 -18.33
N THR A 34 1.35 11.71 -19.51
CA THR A 34 2.22 10.88 -20.37
C THR A 34 3.63 10.77 -19.79
N ASN A 35 4.13 11.85 -19.20
CA ASN A 35 5.41 11.86 -18.50
C ASN A 35 5.23 11.26 -17.10
N PHE A 36 5.98 10.20 -16.80
CA PHE A 36 5.86 9.49 -15.51
C PHE A 36 6.32 10.32 -14.31
N LEU A 37 7.29 11.22 -14.46
CA LEU A 37 7.74 12.10 -13.37
C LEU A 37 6.66 13.13 -13.01
N ASN A 38 6.00 13.71 -14.02
CA ASN A 38 4.86 14.59 -13.79
C ASN A 38 3.71 13.84 -13.09
N ARG A 39 3.49 12.60 -13.48
CA ARG A 39 2.47 11.74 -12.87
C ARG A 39 2.78 11.43 -11.40
N ILE A 40 4.05 11.16 -11.08
CA ILE A 40 4.51 10.98 -9.70
C ILE A 40 4.29 12.27 -8.89
N SER A 41 4.67 13.42 -9.42
CA SER A 41 4.45 14.70 -8.76
C SER A 41 2.97 14.94 -8.47
N LYS A 42 2.09 14.76 -9.47
CA LYS A 42 0.64 14.90 -9.30
C LYS A 42 0.08 13.93 -8.26
N MET A 43 0.55 12.66 -8.26
CA MET A 43 0.12 11.66 -7.30
C MET A 43 0.54 12.06 -5.89
N THR A 44 1.80 12.45 -5.71
CA THR A 44 2.33 12.89 -4.40
C THR A 44 1.56 14.11 -3.87
N GLU A 45 1.26 15.11 -4.70
CA GLU A 45 0.48 16.28 -4.26
C GLU A 45 -0.94 15.89 -3.81
N LYS A 46 -1.60 14.98 -4.53
CA LYS A 46 -2.92 14.48 -4.12
C LYS A 46 -2.87 13.65 -2.83
N LEU A 47 -1.83 12.82 -2.67
CA LEU A 47 -1.61 12.08 -1.43
C LEU A 47 -1.41 13.01 -0.23
N LYS A 48 -0.69 14.12 -0.39
CA LYS A 48 -0.51 15.13 0.67
C LYS A 48 -1.86 15.65 1.17
N VAL A 49 -2.80 15.92 0.27
CA VAL A 49 -4.16 16.35 0.66
C VAL A 49 -4.84 15.28 1.52
N VAL A 50 -4.78 14.01 1.11
CA VAL A 50 -5.37 12.92 1.90
C VAL A 50 -4.66 12.77 3.26
N PHE A 51 -3.34 12.92 3.32
CA PHE A 51 -2.60 12.88 4.58
C PHE A 51 -3.02 14.01 5.53
N ASP A 52 -3.24 15.20 4.97
CA ASP A 52 -3.68 16.37 5.74
C ASP A 52 -5.13 16.26 6.23
N GLU A 53 -6.01 15.64 5.44
CA GLU A 53 -7.41 15.42 5.81
C GLU A 53 -7.57 14.28 6.83
N GLN A 54 -6.86 13.17 6.65
CA GLN A 54 -7.04 11.96 7.45
C GLN A 54 -6.19 11.93 8.72
N GLN A 55 -5.07 12.67 8.76
CA GLN A 55 -4.16 12.79 9.91
C GLN A 55 -3.71 11.43 10.49
N PRO A 56 -3.13 10.51 9.68
CA PRO A 56 -2.65 9.23 10.18
C PRO A 56 -1.39 9.38 11.04
N ASP A 57 -1.22 8.45 11.98
CA ASP A 57 -0.04 8.38 12.85
C ASP A 57 1.10 7.60 12.21
N THR A 58 0.76 6.52 11.50
CA THR A 58 1.69 5.58 10.87
C THR A 58 1.20 5.21 9.47
N PHE A 59 2.16 4.93 8.58
CA PHE A 59 1.90 4.54 7.20
C PHE A 59 2.47 3.16 6.90
N ILE A 60 1.67 2.32 6.22
CA ILE A 60 2.08 1.00 5.75
C ILE A 60 1.94 0.99 4.23
N VAL A 61 2.98 0.54 3.56
CA VAL A 61 3.06 0.56 2.10
C VAL A 61 3.40 -0.84 1.58
N GLU A 62 2.79 -1.25 0.46
CA GLU A 62 3.25 -2.47 -0.22
C GLU A 62 4.68 -2.25 -0.74
N GLU A 63 5.60 -3.14 -0.36
CA GLU A 63 6.98 -3.11 -0.82
C GLU A 63 7.07 -3.55 -2.28
N VAL A 64 7.77 -2.76 -3.09
CA VAL A 64 8.02 -3.09 -4.49
C VAL A 64 9.28 -3.95 -4.59
N LEU A 65 9.11 -5.23 -4.87
CA LEU A 65 10.22 -6.14 -5.09
C LEU A 65 10.59 -6.22 -6.57
N LEU A 66 11.90 -6.27 -6.85
CA LEU A 66 12.41 -6.39 -8.22
C LEU A 66 11.88 -7.66 -8.92
N ASP A 67 11.67 -8.73 -8.16
CA ASP A 67 11.14 -10.00 -8.64
C ASP A 67 9.69 -9.93 -9.13
N ASP A 68 8.87 -9.06 -8.57
CA ASP A 68 7.47 -8.89 -8.96
C ASP A 68 7.31 -8.18 -10.31
N VAL A 69 8.34 -7.47 -10.73
CA VAL A 69 8.37 -6.66 -11.97
C VAL A 69 9.44 -7.12 -12.97
N LYS A 70 9.83 -8.40 -12.94
CA LYS A 70 10.93 -9.02 -13.71
C LYS A 70 10.99 -8.64 -15.19
N HIS A 71 9.87 -8.24 -15.78
CA HIS A 71 9.79 -7.93 -17.21
C HIS A 71 9.55 -6.45 -17.52
N ASN A 72 9.48 -5.57 -16.50
CA ASN A 72 9.23 -4.15 -16.73
C ASN A 72 10.02 -3.24 -15.78
N GLN A 73 11.30 -3.08 -16.09
CA GLN A 73 12.20 -2.19 -15.34
C GLN A 73 11.69 -0.74 -15.25
N GLN A 74 10.93 -0.27 -16.25
CA GLN A 74 10.38 1.09 -16.22
C GLN A 74 9.27 1.23 -15.18
N VAL A 75 8.43 0.21 -15.03
CA VAL A 75 7.41 0.17 -13.97
C VAL A 75 8.08 0.14 -12.61
N PHE A 76 9.09 -0.72 -12.42
CA PHE A 76 9.85 -0.78 -11.16
C PHE A 76 10.44 0.58 -10.79
N LYS A 77 11.15 1.23 -11.72
CA LYS A 77 11.71 2.58 -11.50
C LYS A 77 10.63 3.59 -11.11
N ALA A 78 9.51 3.60 -11.82
CA ALA A 78 8.43 4.54 -11.55
C ALA A 78 7.81 4.34 -10.16
N LEU A 79 7.64 3.09 -9.72
CA LEU A 79 7.15 2.76 -8.39
C LEU A 79 8.16 3.13 -7.30
N MET A 80 9.45 2.83 -7.50
CA MET A 80 10.52 3.22 -6.57
C MET A 80 10.63 4.73 -6.40
N TYR A 81 10.49 5.50 -7.49
CA TYR A 81 10.48 6.95 -7.41
C TYR A 81 9.26 7.49 -6.67
N LEU A 82 8.09 6.88 -6.85
CA LEU A 82 6.89 7.26 -6.10
C LEU A 82 7.05 6.92 -4.61
N GLN A 83 7.54 5.73 -4.27
CA GLN A 83 7.81 5.35 -2.88
C GLN A 83 8.80 6.31 -2.22
N ALA A 84 9.89 6.66 -2.92
CA ALA A 84 10.87 7.63 -2.41
C ALA A 84 10.24 9.01 -2.19
N ALA A 85 9.42 9.50 -3.12
CA ALA A 85 8.73 10.78 -2.98
C ALA A 85 7.78 10.79 -1.78
N VAL A 86 7.02 9.71 -1.58
CA VAL A 86 6.14 9.55 -0.42
C VAL A 86 6.96 9.47 0.87
N ALA A 87 8.03 8.68 0.91
CA ALA A 87 8.91 8.57 2.08
C ALA A 87 9.52 9.92 2.50
N ILE A 88 9.98 10.72 1.53
CA ILE A 88 10.50 12.07 1.78
C ILE A 88 9.41 12.97 2.38
N GLU A 89 8.20 12.90 1.84
CA GLU A 89 7.07 13.69 2.35
C GLU A 89 6.67 13.29 3.77
N LEU A 90 6.64 11.99 4.07
CA LEU A 90 6.35 11.48 5.40
C LEU A 90 7.44 11.83 6.42
N ASN A 91 8.71 11.78 6.01
CA ASN A 91 9.83 12.19 6.86
C ASN A 91 9.73 13.66 7.25
N LYS A 92 9.38 14.56 6.31
CA LYS A 92 9.13 15.99 6.62
C LYS A 92 8.02 16.20 7.66
N ARG A 93 7.09 15.26 7.77
CA ARG A 93 5.99 15.26 8.72
C ARG A 93 6.30 14.53 10.03
N ASN A 94 7.52 14.01 10.19
CA ASN A 94 7.93 13.13 11.30
C ASN A 94 7.02 11.91 11.45
N LYS A 95 6.59 11.31 10.32
CA LYS A 95 5.73 10.12 10.29
C LYS A 95 6.54 8.89 9.92
N LYS A 96 6.23 7.76 10.58
CA LYS A 96 6.83 6.46 10.25
C LYS A 96 6.20 5.87 8.99
N MET A 97 7.02 5.21 8.17
CA MET A 97 6.60 4.43 7.03
C MET A 97 7.19 3.01 7.17
N GLU A 98 6.33 2.02 7.13
CA GLU A 98 6.68 0.62 7.21
C GLU A 98 6.27 -0.10 5.93
N PHE A 99 6.91 -1.22 5.63
CA PHE A 99 6.68 -1.96 4.40
C PHE A 99 6.18 -3.38 4.67
N PHE A 100 5.26 -3.83 3.82
CA PHE A 100 4.82 -5.22 3.72
C PHE A 100 5.00 -5.72 2.31
N THR A 101 5.60 -6.89 2.15
CA THR A 101 5.56 -7.57 0.85
C THR A 101 4.15 -8.08 0.55
N ALA A 102 3.82 -8.20 -0.73
CA ALA A 102 2.53 -8.73 -1.18
C ALA A 102 2.23 -10.13 -0.60
N SER A 103 3.25 -10.97 -0.46
CA SER A 103 3.13 -12.31 0.14
C SER A 103 2.83 -12.26 1.64
N GLU A 104 3.42 -11.31 2.38
CA GLU A 104 3.21 -11.19 3.83
C GLU A 104 1.80 -10.75 4.17
N TRP A 105 1.32 -9.65 3.57
CA TRP A 105 -0.01 -9.16 3.91
C TRP A 105 -1.11 -10.11 3.43
N ARG A 106 -0.96 -10.74 2.24
CA ARG A 106 -1.94 -11.74 1.78
C ARG A 106 -1.99 -12.96 2.70
N LYS A 107 -0.84 -13.44 3.15
CA LYS A 107 -0.78 -14.53 4.14
C LYS A 107 -1.54 -14.18 5.41
N ARG A 108 -1.43 -12.94 5.92
CA ARG A 108 -2.15 -12.48 7.11
C ARG A 108 -3.65 -12.34 6.89
N CYS A 109 -4.08 -12.05 5.67
CA CYS A 109 -5.50 -12.08 5.26
C CYS A 109 -6.02 -13.50 4.99
N GLY A 110 -5.18 -14.55 5.08
CA GLY A 110 -5.54 -15.92 4.73
C GLY A 110 -5.67 -16.16 3.22
N ILE A 111 -5.13 -15.28 2.40
CA ILE A 111 -5.20 -15.35 0.94
C ILE A 111 -4.03 -16.18 0.42
N ARG A 112 -4.35 -17.23 -0.33
CA ARG A 112 -3.35 -18.14 -0.89
C ARG A 112 -2.63 -17.48 -2.07
N THR A 113 -1.30 -17.55 -2.05
CA THR A 113 -0.41 -17.12 -3.13
C THR A 113 0.58 -18.25 -3.46
N GLY A 114 1.37 -18.09 -4.52
CA GLY A 114 2.46 -18.99 -4.88
C GLY A 114 2.14 -19.92 -6.06
N ARG A 115 2.80 -21.08 -6.10
CA ARG A 115 2.77 -21.96 -7.26
C ARG A 115 1.34 -22.39 -7.64
N GLY A 116 0.97 -22.17 -8.89
CA GLY A 116 -0.35 -22.54 -9.44
C GLY A 116 -1.45 -21.51 -9.20
N VAL A 117 -1.14 -20.38 -8.58
CA VAL A 117 -2.11 -19.28 -8.37
C VAL A 117 -1.75 -18.13 -9.32
N THR A 118 -2.67 -17.79 -10.22
CA THR A 118 -2.49 -16.66 -11.15
C THR A 118 -2.80 -15.32 -10.48
N ARG A 119 -2.32 -14.22 -11.07
CA ARG A 119 -2.61 -12.87 -10.60
C ARG A 119 -4.11 -12.59 -10.50
N ASP A 120 -4.90 -13.06 -11.48
CA ASP A 120 -6.35 -12.83 -11.49
C ASP A 120 -7.05 -13.56 -10.33
N ILE A 121 -6.60 -14.78 -10.01
CA ILE A 121 -7.10 -15.53 -8.86
C ILE A 121 -6.80 -14.80 -7.56
N VAL A 122 -5.57 -14.26 -7.42
CA VAL A 122 -5.17 -13.49 -6.24
C VAL A 122 -6.01 -12.23 -6.10
N LYS A 123 -6.17 -11.44 -7.16
CA LYS A 123 -7.00 -10.23 -7.15
C LYS A 123 -8.47 -10.52 -6.81
N ALA A 124 -9.04 -11.58 -7.37
CA ALA A 124 -10.40 -12.00 -7.02
C ALA A 124 -10.51 -12.39 -5.54
N ALA A 125 -9.48 -13.00 -4.97
CA ALA A 125 -9.45 -13.35 -3.55
C ALA A 125 -9.32 -12.10 -2.65
N ASP A 126 -8.52 -11.10 -3.04
CA ASP A 126 -8.38 -9.82 -2.34
C ASP A 126 -9.75 -9.10 -2.28
N ILE A 127 -10.44 -8.97 -3.43
CA ILE A 127 -11.79 -8.38 -3.51
C ILE A 127 -12.80 -9.17 -2.67
N LYS A 128 -12.77 -10.51 -2.78
CA LYS A 128 -13.67 -11.37 -1.99
C LYS A 128 -13.44 -11.20 -0.49
N PHE A 129 -12.20 -11.14 -0.04
CA PHE A 129 -11.86 -10.92 1.37
C PHE A 129 -12.48 -9.61 1.89
N VAL A 130 -12.34 -8.52 1.14
CA VAL A 130 -12.90 -7.21 1.51
C VAL A 130 -14.43 -7.25 1.55
N LYS A 131 -15.06 -7.91 0.56
CA LYS A 131 -16.51 -8.09 0.53
C LYS A 131 -17.02 -8.89 1.71
N ASP A 132 -16.38 -10.01 2.02
CA ASP A 132 -16.79 -10.90 3.11
C ASP A 132 -16.58 -10.25 4.49
N THR A 133 -15.48 -9.46 4.64
CA THR A 133 -15.09 -8.88 5.94
C THR A 133 -15.84 -7.58 6.25
N TYR A 134 -16.04 -6.73 5.25
CA TYR A 134 -16.54 -5.37 5.44
C TYR A 134 -17.84 -5.08 4.68
N ASN A 135 -18.31 -5.99 3.83
CA ASN A 135 -19.44 -5.79 2.91
C ASN A 135 -19.24 -4.60 1.95
N ILE A 136 -17.99 -4.37 1.53
CA ILE A 136 -17.60 -3.30 0.62
C ILE A 136 -17.42 -3.87 -0.78
N ASP A 137 -17.99 -3.17 -1.79
CA ASP A 137 -17.74 -3.38 -3.21
C ASP A 137 -16.85 -2.23 -3.70
N ALA A 138 -15.59 -2.54 -4.01
CA ALA A 138 -14.60 -1.57 -4.45
C ALA A 138 -13.70 -2.16 -5.55
N ASN A 139 -12.93 -1.28 -6.23
CA ASN A 139 -11.93 -1.72 -7.20
C ASN A 139 -10.74 -2.39 -6.50
N ASP A 140 -9.88 -3.04 -7.27
CA ASP A 140 -8.74 -3.79 -6.78
C ASP A 140 -7.75 -2.94 -5.99
N ASP A 141 -7.44 -1.70 -6.43
CA ASP A 141 -6.51 -0.81 -5.73
C ASP A 141 -6.99 -0.47 -4.29
N ILE A 142 -8.30 -0.23 -4.14
CA ILE A 142 -8.91 -0.01 -2.81
C ILE A 142 -8.87 -1.28 -1.98
N CYS A 143 -9.22 -2.43 -2.60
CA CYS A 143 -9.23 -3.72 -1.90
C CYS A 143 -7.83 -4.10 -1.40
N ASP A 144 -6.80 -3.93 -2.23
CA ASP A 144 -5.41 -4.19 -1.85
C ASP A 144 -5.00 -3.29 -0.67
N ALA A 145 -5.30 -1.99 -0.70
CA ALA A 145 -5.02 -1.08 0.41
C ALA A 145 -5.78 -1.46 1.70
N ILE A 146 -7.03 -1.92 1.60
CA ILE A 146 -7.80 -2.40 2.76
C ILE A 146 -7.16 -3.67 3.33
N CYS A 147 -6.76 -4.62 2.48
CA CYS A 147 -6.09 -5.85 2.91
C CYS A 147 -4.74 -5.57 3.59
N ILE A 148 -3.93 -4.66 3.06
CA ILE A 148 -2.66 -4.21 3.67
C ILE A 148 -2.91 -3.66 5.08
N GLY A 149 -3.87 -2.76 5.22
CA GLY A 149 -4.22 -2.16 6.51
C GLY A 149 -4.78 -3.17 7.51
N TYR A 150 -5.65 -4.08 7.06
CA TYR A 150 -6.13 -5.19 7.88
C TYR A 150 -4.99 -6.08 8.37
N ALA A 151 -4.10 -6.48 7.47
CA ALA A 151 -2.96 -7.33 7.78
C ALA A 151 -2.03 -6.72 8.84
N TYR A 152 -1.86 -5.40 8.81
CA TYR A 152 -1.07 -4.68 9.80
C TYR A 152 -1.77 -4.58 11.15
N THR A 153 -3.03 -4.20 11.17
CA THR A 153 -3.75 -3.87 12.39
C THR A 153 -4.34 -5.09 13.09
N ASN A 154 -4.68 -6.16 12.35
CA ASN A 154 -5.31 -7.38 12.88
C ASN A 154 -4.40 -8.61 12.80
N GLY A 155 -3.30 -8.54 12.07
CA GLY A 155 -2.32 -9.62 12.03
C GLY A 155 -1.61 -9.74 13.38
N LYS A 156 -1.65 -10.93 13.99
CA LYS A 156 -0.86 -11.20 15.19
C LYS A 156 0.61 -10.88 14.89
N SER A 157 1.15 -9.92 15.64
CA SER A 157 2.54 -9.48 15.56
C SER A 157 3.49 -10.67 15.64
N THR A 158 4.20 -10.92 14.56
CA THR A 158 5.44 -11.70 14.57
C THR A 158 6.37 -11.07 13.55
N THR A 159 6.91 -9.96 13.88
CA THR A 159 8.28 -9.53 13.59
C THR A 159 8.40 -8.06 14.01
N ILE A 160 9.09 -7.84 15.09
CA ILE A 160 9.62 -6.54 15.45
C ILE A 160 10.67 -6.24 14.38
N VAL A 161 10.40 -5.31 13.48
CA VAL A 161 11.48 -4.67 12.71
C VAL A 161 12.19 -3.75 13.70
N THR A 162 13.43 -4.11 14.03
CA THR A 162 14.31 -3.34 14.89
C THR A 162 14.43 -1.89 14.41
N GLU A 163 14.59 -0.97 15.36
CA GLU A 163 14.69 0.48 15.16
C GLU A 163 15.92 0.95 14.37
N ASP A 164 16.66 0.06 13.76
CA ASP A 164 17.90 0.36 13.07
C ASP A 164 17.60 0.65 11.60
N GLY A 165 17.85 1.90 11.25
CA GLY A 165 17.67 2.45 9.93
C GLY A 165 18.36 1.64 8.83
N PHE A 166 17.92 1.85 7.60
CA PHE A 166 18.45 1.28 6.37
C PHE A 166 19.99 1.21 6.40
N GLU A 167 20.57 0.06 6.66
CA GLU A 167 21.93 -0.23 6.27
C GLU A 167 21.94 -0.73 4.83
N PHE A 168 22.38 0.11 3.92
CA PHE A 168 22.82 -0.34 2.61
C PHE A 168 24.11 -1.14 2.78
N LYS A 169 24.05 -2.42 2.56
CA LYS A 169 25.24 -3.25 2.31
C LYS A 169 25.52 -3.32 0.84
#